data_bca495cd4b87f29859349ae21c4b1fcc
#
_entry.id   bca495cd4b87f29859349ae21c4b1fcc
#
_cell.length_a   1.000
_cell.length_b   1.000
_cell.length_c   1.000
_cell.angle_alpha   90.00
_cell.angle_beta   90.00
_cell.angle_gamma   90.00
#
_symmetry.space_group_name_H-M   'P 1'
#
loop_
_entity.id
_entity.type
_entity.pdbx_description
1 polymer ?
#
loop_
_entity_poly.entity_id
_entity_poly.type
_entity_poly.pdbx_seq_one_letter_code
_entity_poly.pdbx_strand_id
1 'polypeptide(L)'
;VPSQFFYEWLEEHYVTLLRKTIKRELGNNARLEYRIVVENSSGNNSPFTIDYPNYNTGNNKNPEVAAPLVMGTSIKNPFVIPGLKKVNIESGLNANYNFDNFIEGDCNRLCRSAGYAVAQKPGGTAFNPLVIYGATGLGKSHLAQSIGNEVKQNFPNKTVLHTNAERFTNQFIESLKNNSVNDFVHFYQLIDVLIIDDIHFFVNNAKTQDIFFHIFNHLHQESKQIILTSDRPPRDLEGVEERLLSRFKWGLSADLQAPDFETRVAILEKKMYAD
;
A
#
# COMPACT_ATOMS: atom_id res chain seq x y z
N VAL A 1 10.02 -10.40 22.20
CA VAL A 1 9.07 -10.73 21.12
C VAL A 1 8.78 -9.45 20.35
N PRO A 2 8.91 -9.44 19.01
CA PRO A 2 8.88 -8.19 18.22
C PRO A 2 7.50 -7.56 18.09
N SER A 3 6.41 -8.29 18.32
CA SER A 3 5.06 -7.74 18.28
C SER A 3 4.07 -8.53 19.14
N GLN A 4 2.94 -7.92 19.46
CA GLN A 4 1.84 -8.58 20.19
C GLN A 4 1.24 -9.73 19.37
N PHE A 5 1.12 -9.57 18.06
CA PHE A 5 0.65 -10.63 17.16
C PHE A 5 1.54 -11.88 17.22
N PHE A 6 2.87 -11.69 17.22
CA PHE A 6 3.82 -12.79 17.33
C PHE A 6 3.76 -13.48 18.70
N TYR A 7 3.46 -12.73 19.76
CA TYR A 7 3.20 -13.27 21.09
C TYR A 7 1.96 -14.16 21.10
N GLU A 8 0.83 -13.67 20.59
CA GLU A 8 -0.44 -14.42 20.51
C GLU A 8 -0.29 -15.68 19.66
N TRP A 9 0.40 -15.59 18.51
CA TRP A 9 0.70 -16.73 17.66
C TRP A 9 1.60 -17.77 18.34
N LEU A 10 2.61 -17.35 19.10
CA LEU A 10 3.45 -18.24 19.91
C LEU A 10 2.66 -18.94 21.02
N GLU A 11 1.78 -18.23 21.72
CA GLU A 11 0.90 -18.77 22.75
C GLU A 11 -0.07 -19.81 22.16
N GLU A 12 -0.66 -19.53 21.01
CA GLU A 12 -1.63 -20.42 20.38
C GLU A 12 -0.96 -21.72 19.85
N HIS A 13 0.21 -21.62 19.26
CA HIS A 13 0.81 -22.75 18.55
C HIS A 13 1.91 -23.49 19.32
N TYR A 14 2.63 -22.80 20.20
CA TYR A 14 3.86 -23.33 20.82
C TYR A 14 3.89 -23.32 22.36
N VAL A 15 2.87 -22.82 23.04
CA VAL A 15 2.87 -22.70 24.51
C VAL A 15 3.11 -24.04 25.20
N THR A 16 2.50 -25.11 24.74
CA THR A 16 2.66 -26.45 25.29
C THR A 16 4.08 -27.00 25.12
N LEU A 17 4.66 -26.79 23.95
CA LEU A 17 6.02 -27.19 23.62
C LEU A 17 7.05 -26.42 24.44
N LEU A 18 6.91 -25.08 24.47
CA LEU A 18 7.79 -24.19 25.23
C LEU A 18 7.73 -24.49 26.72
N ARG A 19 6.53 -24.65 27.29
CA ARG A 19 6.35 -25.00 28.71
C ARG A 19 6.99 -26.35 29.07
N LYS A 20 6.82 -27.36 28.20
CA LYS A 20 7.41 -28.69 28.40
C LYS A 20 8.93 -28.65 28.33
N THR A 21 9.47 -27.93 27.36
CA THR A 21 10.94 -27.80 27.20
C THR A 21 11.56 -27.02 28.34
N ILE A 22 10.99 -25.89 28.73
CA ILE A 22 11.49 -25.05 29.83
C ILE A 22 11.47 -25.80 31.15
N LYS A 23 10.38 -26.54 31.44
CA LYS A 23 10.32 -27.37 32.65
C LYS A 23 11.35 -28.49 32.65
N ARG A 24 11.63 -29.07 31.49
CA ARG A 24 12.65 -30.12 31.37
C ARG A 24 14.06 -29.61 31.59
N GLU A 25 14.40 -28.44 31.04
CA GLU A 25 15.78 -27.91 31.06
C GLU A 25 16.06 -27.06 32.33
N LEU A 26 15.06 -26.34 32.83
CA LEU A 26 15.22 -25.37 33.94
C LEU A 26 14.48 -25.78 35.22
N GLY A 27 13.77 -26.92 35.23
CA GLY A 27 13.08 -27.44 36.38
C GLY A 27 11.62 -26.93 36.53
N ASN A 28 10.88 -27.54 37.51
CA ASN A 28 9.44 -27.35 37.66
C ASN A 28 9.02 -25.93 38.09
N ASN A 29 9.93 -25.14 38.66
CA ASN A 29 9.66 -23.77 39.11
C ASN A 29 9.94 -22.70 38.06
N ALA A 30 10.40 -23.09 36.87
CA ALA A 30 10.66 -22.15 35.79
C ALA A 30 9.37 -21.54 35.25
N ARG A 31 9.36 -20.22 35.04
CA ARG A 31 8.27 -19.46 34.47
C ARG A 31 8.73 -18.82 33.17
N LEU A 32 7.85 -18.80 32.19
CA LEU A 32 8.09 -18.11 30.91
C LEU A 32 7.40 -16.75 30.96
N GLU A 33 8.19 -15.70 30.81
CA GLU A 33 7.70 -14.33 30.67
C GLU A 33 8.10 -13.81 29.30
N TYR A 34 7.14 -13.22 28.60
CA TYR A 34 7.37 -12.55 27.33
C TYR A 34 7.47 -11.05 27.55
N ARG A 35 8.47 -10.42 26.91
CA ARG A 35 8.57 -8.96 26.85
C ARG A 35 8.50 -8.52 25.40
N ILE A 36 7.56 -7.62 25.12
CA ILE A 36 7.47 -6.97 23.80
C ILE A 36 8.46 -5.81 23.81
N VAL A 37 9.49 -5.89 22.96
CA VAL A 37 10.49 -4.84 22.81
C VAL A 37 10.19 -4.10 21.52
N VAL A 38 9.79 -2.84 21.62
CA VAL A 38 9.63 -1.93 20.50
C VAL A 38 10.88 -1.08 20.39
N GLU A 39 11.67 -1.29 19.35
CA GLU A 39 12.84 -0.43 19.07
C GLU A 39 12.37 0.93 18.56
N ASN A 40 12.57 1.97 19.37
CA ASN A 40 12.39 3.35 18.94
C ASN A 40 13.68 3.86 18.29
N SER A 41 13.66 4.10 17.00
CA SER A 41 14.77 4.68 16.22
C SER A 41 14.92 6.20 16.39
N SER A 42 14.69 6.74 17.57
CA SER A 42 15.02 8.13 17.89
C SER A 42 15.88 8.17 19.16
N GLY A 43 17.15 8.29 18.95
CA GLY A 43 18.23 8.95 19.68
C GLY A 43 18.30 8.94 21.21
N ASN A 44 17.63 8.03 21.94
CA ASN A 44 17.93 7.74 23.33
C ASN A 44 17.74 6.25 23.58
N ASN A 45 18.84 5.55 23.81
CA ASN A 45 18.97 4.12 24.00
C ASN A 45 18.34 3.63 25.31
N SER A 46 17.02 3.56 25.40
CA SER A 46 16.36 2.78 26.43
C SER A 46 15.15 2.08 25.83
N PRO A 47 15.09 0.75 25.83
CA PRO A 47 13.91 0.01 25.35
C PRO A 47 12.72 0.31 26.24
N PHE A 48 11.58 0.65 25.65
CA PHE A 48 10.33 0.85 26.37
C PHE A 48 9.70 -0.52 26.65
N THR A 49 9.56 -0.85 27.92
CA THR A 49 8.91 -2.09 28.37
C THR A 49 7.49 -1.79 28.83
N ILE A 50 6.51 -2.49 28.24
CA ILE A 50 5.12 -2.42 28.71
C ILE A 50 4.88 -3.61 29.64
N ASP A 51 4.62 -3.34 30.93
CA ASP A 51 4.22 -4.35 31.88
C ASP A 51 2.71 -4.57 31.82
N TYR A 52 2.28 -5.80 31.52
CA TYR A 52 0.87 -6.18 31.62
C TYR A 52 0.54 -6.67 33.02
N PRO A 53 -0.59 -6.26 33.62
CA PRO A 53 -0.99 -6.73 34.90
C PRO A 53 -1.30 -8.24 34.88
N ASN A 54 -0.64 -8.99 35.78
CA ASN A 54 -0.88 -10.41 36.00
C ASN A 54 -2.30 -10.65 36.45
N TYR A 55 -3.08 -11.41 35.71
CA TYR A 55 -4.33 -11.99 36.23
C TYR A 55 -3.99 -13.13 37.18
N ASN A 56 -3.91 -12.81 38.47
CA ASN A 56 -3.93 -13.81 39.50
C ASN A 56 -5.38 -14.26 39.74
N THR A 57 -5.70 -15.49 39.36
CA THR A 57 -6.87 -16.22 39.84
C THR A 57 -6.65 -16.61 41.32
N GLY A 58 -7.15 -15.81 42.23
CA GLY A 58 -7.17 -16.11 43.65
C GLY A 58 -8.28 -15.33 44.33
N ASN A 59 -9.32 -16.05 44.80
CA ASN A 59 -10.48 -15.61 45.58
C ASN A 59 -10.23 -14.39 46.47
N ASN A 60 -11.03 -13.32 46.34
CA ASN A 60 -11.81 -12.76 47.46
C ASN A 60 -12.70 -11.58 47.03
N LYS A 61 -14.00 -11.77 47.40
CA LYS A 61 -15.04 -10.80 47.81
C LYS A 61 -15.01 -9.35 47.31
N ASN A 62 -16.15 -9.01 46.67
CA ASN A 62 -16.65 -7.70 46.26
C ASN A 62 -16.33 -6.53 47.20
N PRO A 63 -16.22 -5.29 46.68
CA PRO A 63 -17.42 -4.47 46.53
C PRO A 63 -17.64 -3.87 45.14
N GLU A 64 -18.91 -3.72 44.81
CA GLU A 64 -19.46 -3.01 43.67
C GLU A 64 -18.87 -1.61 43.55
N VAL A 65 -18.22 -1.36 42.40
CA VAL A 65 -18.04 0.01 41.90
C VAL A 65 -18.65 0.05 40.52
N ALA A 66 -19.80 0.72 40.43
CA ALA A 66 -20.48 1.01 39.19
C ALA A 66 -19.55 1.80 38.25
N ALA A 67 -19.14 1.18 37.14
CA ALA A 67 -18.49 1.88 36.06
C ALA A 67 -19.55 2.63 35.24
N PRO A 68 -19.38 3.92 34.91
CA PRO A 68 -20.30 4.61 34.06
C PRO A 68 -20.20 4.04 32.63
N LEU A 69 -21.34 3.50 32.15
CA LEU A 69 -21.53 3.18 30.72
C LEU A 69 -21.45 4.44 29.89
N VAL A 70 -20.29 4.73 29.34
CA VAL A 70 -20.16 5.72 28.26
C VAL A 70 -20.52 5.00 26.97
N MET A 71 -21.76 5.17 26.53
CA MET A 71 -22.19 4.88 25.16
C MET A 71 -21.45 5.83 24.22
N GLY A 72 -20.35 5.37 23.66
CA GLY A 72 -19.63 6.00 22.55
C GLY A 72 -19.56 5.02 21.39
N THR A 73 -20.41 5.24 20.39
CA THR A 73 -20.49 4.48 19.16
C THR A 73 -19.23 4.71 18.29
N SER A 74 -18.19 3.96 18.54
CA SER A 74 -17.23 3.52 17.52
C SER A 74 -16.45 2.35 18.09
N ILE A 75 -16.69 1.17 17.56
CA ILE A 75 -15.81 0.02 17.78
C ILE A 75 -14.48 0.41 17.16
N LYS A 76 -13.54 0.89 18.00
CA LYS A 76 -12.17 1.14 17.56
C LYS A 76 -11.60 -0.22 17.18
N ASN A 77 -11.16 -0.34 15.95
CA ASN A 77 -10.48 -1.53 15.46
C ASN A 77 -9.34 -1.88 16.45
N PRO A 78 -9.38 -3.04 17.14
CA PRO A 78 -8.38 -3.39 18.16
C PRO A 78 -6.96 -3.56 17.60
N PHE A 79 -6.82 -3.58 16.28
CA PHE A 79 -5.53 -3.65 15.57
C PHE A 79 -4.90 -2.28 15.28
N VAL A 80 -5.56 -1.18 15.63
CA VAL A 80 -4.95 0.14 15.56
C VAL A 80 -4.20 0.41 16.87
N ILE A 81 -2.92 0.15 16.89
CA ILE A 81 -2.04 0.50 18.02
C ILE A 81 -1.83 2.02 17.99
N PRO A 82 -2.34 2.79 18.98
CA PRO A 82 -2.09 4.22 19.05
C PRO A 82 -0.58 4.44 19.28
N GLY A 83 0.10 5.10 18.33
CA GLY A 83 1.51 5.46 18.46
C GLY A 83 2.47 4.78 17.48
N LEU A 84 2.04 3.82 16.65
CA LEU A 84 2.85 3.41 15.50
C LEU A 84 2.92 4.58 14.53
N LYS A 85 4.08 5.26 14.49
CA LYS A 85 4.40 6.18 13.39
C LYS A 85 4.26 5.39 12.10
N LYS A 86 3.37 5.83 11.19
CA LYS A 86 3.31 5.27 9.84
C LYS A 86 4.72 5.26 9.28
N VAL A 87 5.15 4.11 8.78
CA VAL A 87 6.40 4.00 8.02
C VAL A 87 6.33 5.06 6.93
N ASN A 88 7.23 6.02 6.96
CA ASN A 88 7.25 7.10 5.98
C ASN A 88 7.84 6.54 4.69
N ILE A 89 6.95 5.98 3.86
CA ILE A 89 7.32 5.42 2.56
C ILE A 89 7.54 6.59 1.60
N GLU A 90 8.74 6.69 1.04
CA GLU A 90 9.02 7.65 -0.04
C GLU A 90 8.09 7.35 -1.22
N SER A 91 7.27 8.34 -1.58
CA SER A 91 6.24 8.15 -2.59
C SER A 91 6.78 7.97 -4.01
N GLY A 92 8.03 8.36 -4.29
CA GLY A 92 8.61 8.33 -5.63
C GLY A 92 7.93 9.28 -6.63
N LEU A 93 7.09 10.20 -6.16
CA LEU A 93 6.37 11.16 -6.99
C LEU A 93 7.23 12.40 -7.28
N ASN A 94 7.15 12.89 -8.52
CA ASN A 94 7.71 14.17 -8.90
C ASN A 94 6.70 15.28 -8.54
N ALA A 95 7.09 16.20 -7.66
CA ALA A 95 6.23 17.29 -7.19
C ALA A 95 5.77 18.26 -8.31
N ASN A 96 6.53 18.31 -9.42
CA ASN A 96 6.19 19.16 -10.56
C ASN A 96 5.04 18.59 -11.41
N TYR A 97 4.63 17.35 -11.20
CA TYR A 97 3.53 16.74 -11.94
C TYR A 97 2.23 16.95 -11.15
N ASN A 98 1.39 17.85 -11.63
CA ASN A 98 0.11 18.20 -11.04
C ASN A 98 -0.94 18.44 -12.13
N PHE A 99 -2.23 18.51 -11.74
CA PHE A 99 -3.32 18.75 -12.66
C PHE A 99 -3.29 20.14 -13.31
N ASP A 100 -2.65 21.13 -12.67
CA ASP A 100 -2.54 22.49 -13.23
C ASP A 100 -1.55 22.57 -14.40
N ASN A 101 -0.53 21.68 -14.37
CA ASN A 101 0.46 21.57 -15.43
C ASN A 101 0.06 20.55 -16.50
N PHE A 102 -0.98 19.75 -16.26
CA PHE A 102 -1.53 18.82 -17.23
C PHE A 102 -2.63 19.49 -18.04
N ILE A 103 -2.28 19.96 -19.23
CA ILE A 103 -3.20 20.71 -20.10
C ILE A 103 -4.31 19.78 -20.61
N GLU A 104 -5.57 20.20 -20.38
CA GLU A 104 -6.74 19.48 -20.87
C GLU A 104 -7.00 19.78 -22.36
N GLY A 105 -7.29 18.74 -23.11
CA GLY A 105 -7.76 18.78 -24.47
C GLY A 105 -8.70 17.62 -24.74
N ASP A 106 -9.34 17.58 -25.92
CA ASP A 106 -10.25 16.47 -26.27
C ASP A 106 -9.52 15.11 -26.22
N CYS A 107 -8.24 15.11 -26.57
CA CYS A 107 -7.37 13.93 -26.60
C CYS A 107 -7.16 13.25 -25.22
N ASN A 108 -7.41 13.95 -24.12
CA ASN A 108 -7.11 13.45 -22.78
C ASN A 108 -8.21 13.72 -21.74
N ARG A 109 -9.33 14.34 -22.14
CA ARG A 109 -10.42 14.76 -21.24
C ARG A 109 -10.95 13.63 -20.37
N LEU A 110 -11.16 12.44 -20.95
CA LEU A 110 -11.66 11.28 -20.21
C LEU A 110 -10.64 10.84 -19.14
N CYS A 111 -9.36 10.70 -19.51
CA CYS A 111 -8.31 10.29 -18.60
C CYS A 111 -8.15 11.28 -17.45
N ARG A 112 -8.14 12.59 -17.75
CA ARG A 112 -7.99 13.65 -16.76
C ARG A 112 -9.19 13.69 -15.79
N SER A 113 -10.41 13.60 -16.31
CA SER A 113 -11.64 13.61 -15.49
C SER A 113 -11.72 12.38 -14.59
N ALA A 114 -11.39 11.18 -15.12
CA ALA A 114 -11.32 9.96 -14.33
C ALA A 114 -10.22 10.03 -13.26
N GLY A 115 -9.05 10.53 -13.62
CA GLY A 115 -7.94 10.74 -12.69
C GLY A 115 -8.30 11.69 -11.56
N TYR A 116 -8.97 12.80 -11.87
CA TYR A 116 -9.44 13.75 -10.87
C TYR A 116 -10.48 13.12 -9.92
N ALA A 117 -11.44 12.36 -10.45
CA ALA A 117 -12.44 11.64 -9.65
C ALA A 117 -11.76 10.62 -8.70
N VAL A 118 -10.74 9.90 -9.17
CA VAL A 118 -9.92 8.99 -8.35
C VAL A 118 -9.18 9.77 -7.27
N ALA A 119 -8.60 10.93 -7.60
CA ALA A 119 -7.88 11.74 -6.63
C ALA A 119 -8.79 12.28 -5.51
N GLN A 120 -10.05 12.58 -5.80
CA GLN A 120 -11.03 13.01 -4.80
C GLN A 120 -11.55 11.88 -3.91
N LYS A 121 -11.57 10.64 -4.40
CA LYS A 121 -12.06 9.49 -3.64
C LYS A 121 -11.29 8.21 -4.01
N PRO A 122 -10.02 8.09 -3.59
CA PRO A 122 -9.18 6.94 -3.95
C PRO A 122 -9.71 5.64 -3.34
N GLY A 123 -9.89 4.62 -4.19
CA GLY A 123 -10.48 3.32 -3.85
C GLY A 123 -12.00 3.32 -3.70
N GLY A 124 -12.65 4.48 -3.73
CA GLY A 124 -14.11 4.61 -3.58
C GLY A 124 -14.87 4.88 -4.88
N THR A 125 -14.20 4.85 -6.03
CA THR A 125 -14.81 4.99 -7.35
C THR A 125 -14.87 3.65 -8.07
N ALA A 126 -15.71 3.55 -9.12
CA ALA A 126 -15.71 2.39 -10.02
C ALA A 126 -14.42 2.28 -10.88
N PHE A 127 -13.52 3.29 -10.80
CA PHE A 127 -12.30 3.36 -11.59
C PHE A 127 -11.12 2.70 -10.85
N ASN A 128 -11.30 1.47 -10.42
CA ASN A 128 -10.27 0.69 -9.74
C ASN A 128 -10.15 -0.73 -10.34
N PRO A 129 -9.07 -1.03 -11.07
CA PRO A 129 -7.94 -0.14 -11.40
C PRO A 129 -8.31 0.97 -12.40
N LEU A 130 -7.53 2.06 -12.38
CA LEU A 130 -7.50 3.03 -13.48
C LEU A 130 -6.29 2.68 -14.37
N VAL A 131 -6.55 2.29 -15.60
CA VAL A 131 -5.51 1.99 -16.59
C VAL A 131 -5.46 3.13 -17.60
N ILE A 132 -4.34 3.85 -17.65
CA ILE A 132 -4.08 4.95 -18.59
C ILE A 132 -3.16 4.40 -19.68
N TYR A 133 -3.61 4.36 -20.91
CA TYR A 133 -2.80 3.85 -22.00
C TYR A 133 -2.71 4.83 -23.16
N GLY A 134 -1.72 4.65 -24.03
CA GLY A 134 -1.47 5.49 -25.20
C GLY A 134 -0.01 5.50 -25.58
N ALA A 135 0.33 6.04 -26.75
CA ALA A 135 1.68 6.06 -27.27
C ALA A 135 2.68 6.75 -26.34
N THR A 136 3.97 6.52 -26.56
CA THR A 136 5.03 7.15 -25.77
C THR A 136 5.00 8.68 -25.90
N GLY A 137 5.27 9.40 -24.81
CA GLY A 137 5.32 10.86 -24.80
C GLY A 137 4.00 11.60 -24.66
N LEU A 138 2.86 10.90 -24.55
CA LEU A 138 1.52 11.53 -24.43
C LEU A 138 1.17 12.02 -23.02
N GLY A 139 2.05 11.85 -22.01
CA GLY A 139 1.84 12.35 -20.67
C GLY A 139 1.22 11.34 -19.69
N LYS A 140 1.27 10.02 -19.98
CA LYS A 140 0.74 8.98 -19.06
C LYS A 140 1.30 9.09 -17.66
N SER A 141 2.62 9.08 -17.51
CA SER A 141 3.30 9.19 -16.21
C SER A 141 3.06 10.53 -15.54
N HIS A 142 2.92 11.62 -16.32
CA HIS A 142 2.54 12.94 -15.79
C HIS A 142 1.16 12.86 -15.14
N LEU A 143 0.15 12.36 -15.84
CA LEU A 143 -1.21 12.25 -15.31
C LEU A 143 -1.26 11.31 -14.09
N ALA A 144 -0.64 10.13 -14.18
CA ALA A 144 -0.62 9.17 -13.09
C ALA A 144 0.01 9.75 -11.80
N GLN A 145 1.12 10.48 -11.93
CA GLN A 145 1.76 11.14 -10.80
C GLN A 145 0.99 12.39 -10.33
N SER A 146 0.30 13.11 -11.22
CA SER A 146 -0.60 14.20 -10.83
C SER A 146 -1.72 13.70 -9.93
N ILE A 147 -2.32 12.55 -10.25
CA ILE A 147 -3.31 11.89 -9.39
C ILE A 147 -2.69 11.57 -8.02
N GLY A 148 -1.50 10.99 -7.99
CA GLY A 148 -0.79 10.67 -6.74
C GLY A 148 -0.48 11.90 -5.88
N ASN A 149 -0.04 12.99 -6.47
CA ASN A 149 0.22 14.24 -5.77
C ASN A 149 -1.05 14.86 -5.21
N GLU A 150 -2.13 14.88 -5.98
CA GLU A 150 -3.45 15.38 -5.54
C GLU A 150 -3.99 14.52 -4.38
N VAL A 151 -3.86 13.19 -4.43
CA VAL A 151 -4.24 12.31 -3.31
C VAL A 151 -3.44 12.66 -2.06
N LYS A 152 -2.13 12.92 -2.16
CA LYS A 152 -1.31 13.28 -0.99
C LYS A 152 -1.72 14.61 -0.39
N GLN A 153 -2.13 15.57 -1.20
CA GLN A 153 -2.64 16.87 -0.73
C GLN A 153 -3.99 16.71 -0.03
N ASN A 154 -4.94 15.99 -0.64
CA ASN A 154 -6.29 15.83 -0.12
C ASN A 154 -6.33 14.85 1.08
N PHE A 155 -5.45 13.85 1.10
CA PHE A 155 -5.40 12.78 2.11
C PHE A 155 -3.97 12.56 2.62
N PRO A 156 -3.42 13.44 3.47
CA PRO A 156 -2.04 13.33 3.98
C PRO A 156 -1.77 12.01 4.74
N ASN A 157 -2.85 11.36 5.21
CA ASN A 157 -2.77 10.09 5.94
C ASN A 157 -2.70 8.85 5.03
N LYS A 158 -2.93 8.99 3.72
CA LYS A 158 -2.83 7.87 2.78
C LYS A 158 -1.40 7.70 2.29
N THR A 159 -0.98 6.45 2.23
CA THR A 159 0.32 6.07 1.69
C THR A 159 0.21 5.92 0.18
N VAL A 160 0.89 6.80 -0.55
CA VAL A 160 0.95 6.77 -2.02
C VAL A 160 2.34 6.32 -2.46
N LEU A 161 2.42 5.32 -3.32
CA LEU A 161 3.66 4.84 -3.92
C LEU A 161 3.56 4.88 -5.45
N HIS A 162 4.54 5.53 -6.06
CA HIS A 162 4.79 5.48 -7.50
C HIS A 162 6.05 4.66 -7.78
N THR A 163 5.96 3.73 -8.70
CA THR A 163 7.08 2.93 -9.20
C THR A 163 6.83 2.57 -10.67
N ASN A 164 7.86 2.12 -11.39
CA ASN A 164 7.68 1.51 -12.70
C ASN A 164 7.77 -0.02 -12.61
N ALA A 165 7.26 -0.71 -13.62
CA ALA A 165 7.22 -2.17 -13.65
C ALA A 165 8.61 -2.82 -13.61
N GLU A 166 9.62 -2.16 -14.19
CA GLU A 166 11.01 -2.63 -14.17
C GLU A 166 11.59 -2.58 -12.74
N ARG A 167 11.41 -1.44 -12.03
CA ARG A 167 11.87 -1.28 -10.64
C ARG A 167 11.16 -2.26 -9.72
N PHE A 168 9.85 -2.45 -9.89
CA PHE A 168 9.08 -3.46 -9.17
C PHE A 168 9.68 -4.88 -9.37
N THR A 169 9.97 -5.24 -10.63
CA THR A 169 10.57 -6.52 -10.98
C THR A 169 11.95 -6.70 -10.34
N ASN A 170 12.80 -5.67 -10.41
CA ASN A 170 14.14 -5.72 -9.83
C ASN A 170 14.10 -5.87 -8.30
N GLN A 171 13.22 -5.13 -7.60
CA GLN A 171 13.00 -5.28 -6.17
C GLN A 171 12.49 -6.68 -5.79
N PHE A 172 11.61 -7.26 -6.61
CA PHE A 172 11.13 -8.62 -6.40
C PHE A 172 12.26 -9.65 -6.58
N ILE A 173 13.09 -9.51 -7.63
CA ILE A 173 14.25 -10.39 -7.84
C ILE A 173 15.24 -10.29 -6.68
N GLU A 174 15.46 -9.08 -6.16
CA GLU A 174 16.32 -8.88 -4.98
C GLU A 174 15.73 -9.55 -3.73
N SER A 175 14.44 -9.44 -3.51
CA SER A 175 13.74 -10.10 -2.41
C SER A 175 13.83 -11.64 -2.48
N LEU A 176 13.81 -12.20 -3.70
CA LEU A 176 14.04 -13.64 -3.91
C LEU A 176 15.46 -14.06 -3.51
N LYS A 177 16.48 -13.26 -3.87
CA LYS A 177 17.88 -13.54 -3.51
C LYS A 177 18.11 -13.47 -2.01
N ASN A 178 17.41 -12.57 -1.32
CA ASN A 178 17.55 -12.30 0.11
C ASN A 178 16.57 -13.13 0.97
N ASN A 179 15.79 -14.05 0.39
CA ASN A 179 14.72 -14.80 1.06
C ASN A 179 13.70 -13.91 1.83
N SER A 180 13.43 -12.70 1.33
CA SER A 180 12.57 -11.69 1.95
C SER A 180 11.31 -11.39 1.13
N VAL A 181 10.78 -12.38 0.39
CA VAL A 181 9.59 -12.21 -0.46
C VAL A 181 8.36 -11.80 0.37
N ASN A 182 8.23 -12.33 1.59
CA ASN A 182 7.13 -11.98 2.47
C ASN A 182 7.17 -10.50 2.88
N ASP A 183 8.35 -9.96 3.15
CA ASP A 183 8.53 -8.54 3.48
C ASP A 183 8.20 -7.65 2.28
N PHE A 184 8.61 -8.08 1.07
CA PHE A 184 8.25 -7.41 -0.18
C PHE A 184 6.74 -7.34 -0.38
N VAL A 185 6.03 -8.47 -0.23
CA VAL A 185 4.56 -8.50 -0.35
C VAL A 185 3.92 -7.63 0.71
N HIS A 186 4.35 -7.76 1.95
CA HIS A 186 3.82 -6.98 3.07
C HIS A 186 4.01 -5.47 2.87
N PHE A 187 5.18 -5.05 2.36
CA PHE A 187 5.44 -3.65 2.02
C PHE A 187 4.40 -3.10 1.04
N TYR A 188 4.14 -3.82 -0.06
CA TYR A 188 3.14 -3.38 -1.05
C TYR A 188 1.71 -3.43 -0.51
N GLN A 189 1.40 -4.32 0.42
CA GLN A 189 0.09 -4.40 1.08
C GLN A 189 -0.22 -3.19 1.99
N LEU A 190 0.80 -2.47 2.46
CA LEU A 190 0.62 -1.26 3.28
C LEU A 190 0.24 -0.02 2.46
N ILE A 191 0.34 -0.08 1.13
CA ILE A 191 0.09 1.04 0.23
C ILE A 191 -1.42 1.28 0.09
N ASP A 192 -1.86 2.54 0.18
CA ASP A 192 -3.26 2.93 -0.04
C ASP A 192 -3.54 3.28 -1.51
N VAL A 193 -2.55 3.86 -2.20
CA VAL A 193 -2.61 4.18 -3.62
C VAL A 193 -1.34 3.72 -4.30
N LEU A 194 -1.45 2.69 -5.13
CA LEU A 194 -0.34 2.12 -5.88
C LEU A 194 -0.39 2.59 -7.33
N ILE A 195 0.68 3.25 -7.77
CA ILE A 195 0.86 3.71 -9.15
C ILE A 195 2.01 2.92 -9.76
N ILE A 196 1.74 2.17 -10.83
CA ILE A 196 2.78 1.46 -11.57
C ILE A 196 2.81 1.95 -13.01
N ASP A 197 3.94 2.54 -13.39
CA ASP A 197 4.19 2.97 -14.74
C ASP A 197 4.70 1.80 -15.62
N ASP A 198 4.27 1.82 -16.89
CA ASP A 198 4.79 0.98 -17.96
C ASP A 198 4.63 -0.53 -17.70
N ILE A 199 3.41 -0.97 -17.35
CA ILE A 199 3.10 -2.38 -17.04
C ILE A 199 3.41 -3.34 -18.20
N HIS A 200 3.61 -2.85 -19.43
CA HIS A 200 4.05 -3.67 -20.55
C HIS A 200 5.44 -4.32 -20.31
N PHE A 201 6.26 -3.83 -19.38
CA PHE A 201 7.49 -4.49 -18.96
C PHE A 201 7.27 -5.75 -18.09
N PHE A 202 6.05 -6.07 -17.66
CA PHE A 202 5.76 -7.35 -17.03
C PHE A 202 5.70 -8.52 -18.03
N VAL A 203 5.67 -8.23 -19.32
CA VAL A 203 5.62 -9.23 -20.39
C VAL A 203 6.77 -10.25 -20.24
N ASN A 204 6.45 -11.54 -20.43
CA ASN A 204 7.38 -12.67 -20.36
C ASN A 204 8.06 -12.89 -18.99
N ASN A 205 7.57 -12.30 -17.92
CA ASN A 205 8.09 -12.49 -16.56
C ASN A 205 7.04 -13.14 -15.64
N ALA A 206 6.78 -14.44 -15.83
CA ALA A 206 5.71 -15.16 -15.14
C ALA A 206 5.77 -15.03 -13.61
N LYS A 207 6.97 -15.09 -13.00
CA LYS A 207 7.12 -14.98 -11.54
C LYS A 207 6.74 -13.58 -11.03
N THR A 208 7.12 -12.53 -11.77
CA THR A 208 6.72 -11.15 -11.42
C THR A 208 5.22 -10.96 -11.61
N GLN A 209 4.65 -11.52 -12.65
CA GLN A 209 3.20 -11.46 -12.89
C GLN A 209 2.43 -12.17 -11.79
N ASP A 210 2.92 -13.31 -11.30
CA ASP A 210 2.30 -14.07 -10.21
C ASP A 210 2.27 -13.29 -8.90
N ILE A 211 3.41 -12.75 -8.47
CA ILE A 211 3.48 -11.96 -7.25
C ILE A 211 2.66 -10.66 -7.36
N PHE A 212 2.69 -10.00 -8.53
CA PHE A 212 1.88 -8.81 -8.76
C PHE A 212 0.39 -9.12 -8.72
N PHE A 213 -0.05 -10.28 -9.25
CA PHE A 213 -1.44 -10.73 -9.15
C PHE A 213 -1.89 -10.88 -7.69
N HIS A 214 -1.05 -11.43 -6.82
CA HIS A 214 -1.37 -11.53 -5.39
C HIS A 214 -1.48 -10.16 -4.72
N ILE A 215 -0.54 -9.26 -4.97
CA ILE A 215 -0.56 -7.88 -4.45
C ILE A 215 -1.80 -7.14 -4.96
N PHE A 216 -2.08 -7.23 -6.26
CA PHE A 216 -3.24 -6.59 -6.90
C PHE A 216 -4.55 -7.02 -6.23
N ASN A 217 -4.76 -8.34 -6.07
CA ASN A 217 -5.98 -8.86 -5.46
C ASN A 217 -6.15 -8.35 -4.02
N HIS A 218 -5.09 -8.34 -3.23
CA HIS A 218 -5.12 -7.82 -1.87
C HIS A 218 -5.52 -6.34 -1.84
N LEU A 219 -4.85 -5.50 -2.62
CA LEU A 219 -5.14 -4.07 -2.67
C LEU A 219 -6.58 -3.79 -3.13
N HIS A 220 -7.03 -4.52 -4.14
CA HIS A 220 -8.39 -4.37 -4.66
C HIS A 220 -9.46 -4.79 -3.64
N GLN A 221 -9.26 -5.91 -2.91
CA GLN A 221 -10.16 -6.38 -1.85
C GLN A 221 -10.25 -5.39 -0.69
N GLU A 222 -9.14 -4.76 -0.34
CA GLU A 222 -9.07 -3.73 0.71
C GLU A 222 -9.54 -2.34 0.22
N SER A 223 -10.14 -2.26 -0.97
CA SER A 223 -10.60 -1.00 -1.57
C SER A 223 -9.49 0.06 -1.68
N LYS A 224 -8.25 -0.37 -1.87
CA LYS A 224 -7.10 0.48 -2.14
C LYS A 224 -7.03 0.78 -3.63
N GLN A 225 -6.57 1.99 -3.98
CA GLN A 225 -6.55 2.43 -5.36
C GLN A 225 -5.33 1.89 -6.12
N ILE A 226 -5.57 1.39 -7.32
CA ILE A 226 -4.52 0.95 -8.25
C ILE A 226 -4.61 1.81 -9.50
N ILE A 227 -3.48 2.37 -9.93
CA ILE A 227 -3.33 3.16 -11.16
C ILE A 227 -2.19 2.54 -11.96
N LEU A 228 -2.46 2.24 -13.22
CA LEU A 228 -1.51 1.57 -14.10
C LEU A 228 -1.34 2.40 -15.38
N THR A 229 -0.12 2.46 -15.90
CA THR A 229 0.10 3.02 -17.24
C THR A 229 0.65 1.98 -18.20
N SER A 230 0.35 2.14 -19.49
CA SER A 230 0.82 1.25 -20.56
C SER A 230 0.98 2.01 -21.88
N ASP A 231 1.82 1.48 -22.78
CA ASP A 231 1.94 1.99 -24.16
C ASP A 231 0.79 1.54 -25.07
N ARG A 232 0.03 0.51 -24.64
CA ARG A 232 -1.10 -0.08 -25.39
C ARG A 232 -2.22 -0.53 -24.44
N PRO A 233 -3.44 -0.72 -24.94
CA PRO A 233 -4.56 -1.16 -24.12
C PRO A 233 -4.32 -2.58 -23.54
N PRO A 234 -4.92 -2.91 -22.39
CA PRO A 234 -4.75 -4.22 -21.75
C PRO A 234 -5.03 -5.43 -22.65
N ARG A 235 -5.95 -5.31 -23.61
CA ARG A 235 -6.28 -6.39 -24.55
C ARG A 235 -5.13 -6.75 -25.49
N ASP A 236 -4.22 -5.81 -25.74
CA ASP A 236 -3.12 -5.93 -26.70
C ASP A 236 -1.76 -6.19 -26.01
N LEU A 237 -1.77 -6.48 -24.71
CA LEU A 237 -0.59 -6.84 -23.93
C LEU A 237 -0.28 -8.35 -24.11
N GLU A 238 0.36 -8.70 -25.21
CA GLU A 238 0.82 -10.06 -25.46
C GLU A 238 1.90 -10.45 -24.43
N GLY A 239 1.85 -11.72 -23.94
CA GLY A 239 2.80 -12.24 -22.95
C GLY A 239 2.51 -11.86 -21.50
N VAL A 240 1.38 -11.20 -21.24
CA VAL A 240 0.79 -11.04 -19.90
C VAL A 240 -0.28 -12.11 -19.69
N GLU A 241 -0.28 -12.75 -18.52
CA GLU A 241 -1.23 -13.80 -18.20
C GLU A 241 -2.68 -13.31 -18.20
N GLU A 242 -3.59 -14.14 -18.74
CA GLU A 242 -5.00 -13.76 -18.91
C GLU A 242 -5.68 -13.38 -17.60
N ARG A 243 -5.29 -14.00 -16.48
CA ARG A 243 -5.79 -13.64 -15.16
C ARG A 243 -5.47 -12.17 -14.76
N LEU A 244 -4.29 -11.65 -15.12
CA LEU A 244 -3.94 -10.24 -14.91
C LEU A 244 -4.68 -9.34 -15.88
N LEU A 245 -4.76 -9.71 -17.16
CA LEU A 245 -5.53 -8.97 -18.16
C LEU A 245 -6.99 -8.81 -17.75
N SER A 246 -7.60 -9.87 -17.20
CA SER A 246 -8.94 -9.80 -16.62
C SER A 246 -9.04 -8.75 -15.51
N ARG A 247 -8.05 -8.68 -14.62
CA ARG A 247 -8.01 -7.70 -13.53
C ARG A 247 -7.86 -6.27 -14.03
N PHE A 248 -7.03 -6.06 -15.03
CA PHE A 248 -6.83 -4.72 -15.63
C PHE A 248 -8.12 -4.20 -16.30
N LYS A 249 -8.99 -5.10 -16.76
CA LYS A 249 -10.27 -4.75 -17.37
C LYS A 249 -11.41 -4.48 -16.36
N TRP A 250 -11.21 -4.73 -15.07
CA TRP A 250 -12.28 -4.57 -14.06
C TRP A 250 -12.71 -3.12 -13.85
N GLY A 251 -11.77 -2.19 -13.89
CA GLY A 251 -12.03 -0.78 -13.70
C GLY A 251 -12.20 -0.01 -15.01
N LEU A 252 -11.54 1.13 -15.11
CA LEU A 252 -11.57 1.98 -16.30
C LEU A 252 -10.24 1.89 -17.05
N SER A 253 -10.30 1.57 -18.34
CA SER A 253 -9.17 1.75 -19.27
C SER A 253 -9.43 2.99 -20.12
N ALA A 254 -8.59 4.00 -19.99
CA ALA A 254 -8.75 5.30 -20.63
C ALA A 254 -7.56 5.59 -21.56
N ASP A 255 -7.88 6.04 -22.77
CA ASP A 255 -6.91 6.31 -23.85
C ASP A 255 -6.40 7.74 -23.79
N LEU A 256 -5.09 7.92 -23.88
CA LEU A 256 -4.44 9.19 -24.14
C LEU A 256 -4.04 9.25 -25.62
N GLN A 257 -4.72 10.12 -26.34
CA GLN A 257 -4.48 10.33 -27.78
C GLN A 257 -3.47 11.44 -28.03
N ALA A 258 -3.00 11.53 -29.27
CA ALA A 258 -2.11 12.61 -29.66
C ALA A 258 -2.84 13.96 -29.58
N PRO A 259 -2.23 14.99 -28.96
CA PRO A 259 -2.84 16.30 -28.82
C PRO A 259 -2.96 16.98 -30.20
N ASP A 260 -4.06 17.69 -30.41
CA ASP A 260 -4.28 18.54 -31.55
C ASP A 260 -3.35 19.78 -31.52
N PHE A 261 -3.45 20.62 -32.55
CA PHE A 261 -2.57 21.79 -32.67
C PHE A 261 -2.77 22.75 -31.48
N GLU A 262 -4.01 23.04 -31.11
CA GLU A 262 -4.34 24.00 -30.05
C GLU A 262 -3.82 23.51 -28.70
N THR A 263 -4.05 22.25 -28.38
CA THR A 263 -3.52 21.62 -27.16
C THR A 263 -2.00 21.62 -27.12
N ARG A 264 -1.33 21.38 -28.24
CA ARG A 264 0.17 21.44 -28.33
C ARG A 264 0.69 22.85 -28.08
N VAL A 265 0.03 23.88 -28.64
CA VAL A 265 0.40 25.28 -28.38
C VAL A 265 0.25 25.60 -26.89
N ALA A 266 -0.88 25.24 -26.28
CA ALA A 266 -1.11 25.49 -24.86
C ALA A 266 -0.10 24.76 -23.94
N ILE A 267 0.31 23.53 -24.32
CA ILE A 267 1.37 22.79 -23.61
C ILE A 267 2.72 23.54 -23.71
N LEU A 268 3.07 24.05 -24.90
CA LEU A 268 4.31 24.79 -25.11
C LEU A 268 4.31 26.11 -24.30
N GLU A 269 3.23 26.88 -24.39
CA GLU A 269 3.07 28.11 -23.62
C GLU A 269 3.23 27.83 -22.11
N LYS A 270 2.53 26.80 -21.60
CA LYS A 270 2.64 26.44 -20.16
C LYS A 270 4.08 26.11 -19.76
N LYS A 271 4.83 25.41 -20.62
CA LYS A 271 6.23 25.09 -20.35
C LYS A 271 7.17 26.28 -20.44
N MET A 272 6.89 27.25 -21.33
CA MET A 272 7.70 28.45 -21.46
C MET A 272 7.55 29.40 -20.28
N TYR A 273 6.41 29.40 -19.59
CA TYR A 273 6.12 30.27 -18.46
C TYR A 273 6.20 29.56 -17.08
N ALA A 274 6.68 28.30 -17.08
CA ALA A 274 6.81 27.50 -15.84
C ALA A 274 8.18 27.65 -15.13
N ASP A 275 9.04 28.56 -15.61
CA ASP A 275 10.34 28.89 -14.99
C ASP A 275 10.23 30.00 -13.94
#